data_e51a9a7c8ed2f9987e28fafc4dbf18f4
#
_entry.id   e51a9a7c8ed2f9987e28fafc4dbf18f4
#
_cell.length_a   1.000
_cell.length_b   1.000
_cell.length_c   1.000
_cell.angle_alpha   90.00
_cell.angle_beta   90.00
_cell.angle_gamma   90.00
#
_symmetry.space_group_name_H-M   'P 1'
#
loop_
_entity.id
_entity.type
_entity.pdbx_description
1 polymer ?
#
loop_
_entity_poly.entity_id
_entity_poly.type
_entity_poly.pdbx_seq_one_letter_code
_entity_poly.pdbx_strand_id
1 'polypeptide(L)'
;MNVAIYARVSTNKREQKPEVQTQEIKRYCKARGFKITHEIVDRASGGTDERPGLKRLITLARAREVDAIVVVKLDRLFRSLKHLVNTLSEFEALGVKFIATRDQLDLTTPAGRMFVQILGSLAEFERELIRERVILGLEHAKSRGTRLGRPKTRDDQKIKKLRKNGLTYAQIQKTLGVSKGAVCRALDG
;
A
#
# COMPACT_ATOMS: atom_id res chain seq x y z
N MET A 1 -11.46 15.26 -23.98
CA MET A 1 -10.81 14.38 -23.01
C MET A 1 -11.89 13.63 -22.24
N ASN A 2 -11.84 12.28 -22.28
CA ASN A 2 -12.78 11.40 -21.56
C ASN A 2 -12.33 11.28 -20.11
N VAL A 3 -13.22 11.52 -19.14
CA VAL A 3 -12.83 11.54 -17.73
C VAL A 3 -13.70 10.61 -16.88
N ALA A 4 -13.09 9.93 -15.92
CA ALA A 4 -13.79 9.32 -14.80
C ALA A 4 -13.82 10.28 -13.64
N ILE A 5 -14.99 10.46 -13.02
CA ILE A 5 -15.11 11.21 -11.78
C ILE A 5 -15.25 10.24 -10.61
N TYR A 6 -14.58 10.55 -9.49
CA TYR A 6 -14.63 9.74 -8.30
C TYR A 6 -14.96 10.59 -7.07
N ALA A 7 -15.91 10.12 -6.29
CA ALA A 7 -16.29 10.69 -5.01
C ALA A 7 -16.29 9.61 -3.93
N ARG A 8 -15.92 9.99 -2.70
CA ARG A 8 -16.01 9.13 -1.53
C ARG A 8 -16.75 9.85 -0.40
N VAL A 9 -17.71 9.18 0.17
CA VAL A 9 -18.48 9.68 1.33
C VAL A 9 -18.37 8.70 2.48
N SER A 10 -18.28 9.24 3.69
CA SER A 10 -18.43 8.44 4.90
C SER A 10 -19.93 8.20 5.15
N THR A 11 -20.23 7.02 5.74
CA THR A 11 -21.61 6.71 6.18
C THR A 11 -22.05 7.53 7.39
N ASN A 12 -21.17 8.35 7.96
CA ASN A 12 -21.47 9.20 9.11
C ASN A 12 -22.32 10.40 8.65
N LYS A 13 -23.51 10.56 9.20
CA LYS A 13 -24.57 11.53 8.79
C LYS A 13 -24.16 13.02 8.77
N ARG A 14 -22.93 13.37 9.19
CA ARG A 14 -22.43 14.76 9.25
C ARG A 14 -21.55 15.17 8.07
N GLU A 15 -21.17 14.25 7.19
CA GLU A 15 -20.33 14.59 6.03
C GLU A 15 -21.19 14.79 4.77
N GLN A 16 -20.70 15.67 3.90
CA GLN A 16 -21.37 16.15 2.70
C GLN A 16 -21.94 15.01 1.84
N LYS A 17 -23.20 15.23 1.39
CA LYS A 17 -23.87 14.31 0.45
C LYS A 17 -22.99 14.08 -0.79
N PRO A 18 -22.90 12.82 -1.31
CA PRO A 18 -22.11 12.50 -2.50
C PRO A 18 -22.44 13.43 -3.67
N GLU A 19 -23.71 13.82 -3.78
CA GLU A 19 -24.23 14.66 -4.84
C GLU A 19 -23.53 16.03 -4.89
N VAL A 20 -23.16 16.59 -3.73
CA VAL A 20 -22.44 17.87 -3.68
C VAL A 20 -21.04 17.76 -4.29
N GLN A 21 -20.33 16.68 -3.98
CA GLN A 21 -19.00 16.42 -4.54
C GLN A 21 -19.08 16.17 -6.05
N THR A 22 -19.98 15.32 -6.49
CA THR A 22 -20.14 15.00 -7.91
C THR A 22 -20.61 16.21 -8.72
N GLN A 23 -21.51 17.04 -8.18
CA GLN A 23 -21.93 18.28 -8.85
C GLN A 23 -20.78 19.28 -9.01
N GLU A 24 -19.94 19.45 -8.01
CA GLU A 24 -18.75 20.30 -8.09
C GLU A 24 -17.81 19.83 -9.20
N ILE A 25 -17.49 18.53 -9.25
CA ILE A 25 -16.67 17.96 -10.31
C ILE A 25 -17.32 18.12 -11.69
N LYS A 26 -18.64 17.89 -11.78
CA LYS A 26 -19.38 18.05 -13.05
C LYS A 26 -19.32 19.48 -13.58
N ARG A 27 -19.44 20.49 -12.68
CA ARG A 27 -19.27 21.91 -13.07
C ARG A 27 -17.85 22.19 -13.58
N TYR A 28 -16.83 21.68 -12.90
CA TYR A 28 -15.44 21.79 -13.31
C TYR A 28 -15.22 21.15 -14.68
N CYS A 29 -15.68 19.91 -14.88
CA CYS A 29 -15.54 19.21 -16.15
C CYS A 29 -16.25 19.96 -17.30
N LYS A 30 -17.44 20.48 -17.06
CA LYS A 30 -18.18 21.28 -18.05
C LYS A 30 -17.41 22.55 -18.44
N ALA A 31 -16.87 23.28 -17.47
CA ALA A 31 -16.07 24.49 -17.71
C ALA A 31 -14.79 24.21 -18.54
N ARG A 32 -14.22 23.00 -18.39
CA ARG A 32 -13.01 22.55 -19.10
C ARG A 32 -13.31 21.80 -20.42
N GLY A 33 -14.57 21.63 -20.79
CA GLY A 33 -14.96 20.87 -21.98
C GLY A 33 -14.64 19.35 -21.89
N PHE A 34 -14.59 18.80 -20.68
CA PHE A 34 -14.32 17.37 -20.46
C PHE A 34 -15.60 16.56 -20.59
N LYS A 35 -15.50 15.39 -21.24
CA LYS A 35 -16.60 14.44 -21.36
C LYS A 35 -16.53 13.43 -20.23
N ILE A 36 -17.49 13.46 -19.30
CA ILE A 36 -17.59 12.48 -18.20
C ILE A 36 -18.12 11.18 -18.81
N THR A 37 -17.32 10.12 -18.76
CA THR A 37 -17.68 8.78 -19.24
C THR A 37 -18.04 7.84 -18.10
N HIS A 38 -17.44 8.05 -16.91
CA HIS A 38 -17.70 7.22 -15.74
C HIS A 38 -17.89 8.09 -14.50
N GLU A 39 -18.93 7.78 -13.72
CA GLU A 39 -19.18 8.35 -12.41
C GLU A 39 -19.10 7.24 -11.37
N ILE A 40 -18.15 7.34 -10.45
CA ILE A 40 -17.86 6.32 -9.45
C ILE A 40 -17.96 6.94 -8.07
N VAL A 41 -18.76 6.31 -7.21
CA VAL A 41 -18.98 6.75 -5.83
C VAL A 41 -18.76 5.59 -4.88
N ASP A 42 -17.77 5.73 -3.97
CA ASP A 42 -17.58 4.80 -2.86
C ASP A 42 -18.26 5.34 -1.59
N ARG A 43 -18.98 4.45 -0.92
CA ARG A 43 -19.53 4.70 0.42
C ARG A 43 -18.70 3.91 1.43
N ALA A 44 -17.88 4.59 2.23
CA ALA A 44 -17.06 3.96 3.25
C ALA A 44 -17.81 3.91 4.58
N SER A 45 -18.05 2.71 5.10
CA SER A 45 -18.41 2.51 6.52
C SER A 45 -17.11 2.50 7.34
N GLY A 46 -17.16 3.01 8.58
CA GLY A 46 -15.96 3.16 9.42
C GLY A 46 -15.21 1.89 9.81
N GLY A 47 -15.65 0.71 9.36
CA GLY A 47 -15.05 -0.59 9.69
C GLY A 47 -14.57 -1.42 8.49
N THR A 48 -15.02 -1.14 7.28
CA THR A 48 -14.60 -1.89 6.09
C THR A 48 -13.78 -1.03 5.14
N ASP A 49 -12.59 -1.52 4.81
CA ASP A 49 -11.64 -0.83 3.94
C ASP A 49 -11.83 -1.14 2.46
N GLU A 50 -12.94 -1.76 2.11
CA GLU A 50 -13.24 -2.11 0.74
C GLU A 50 -13.66 -0.88 -0.05
N ARG A 51 -12.92 -0.62 -1.13
CA ARG A 51 -13.17 0.46 -2.09
C ARG A 51 -13.36 -0.14 -3.48
N PRO A 52 -14.53 -0.73 -3.74
CA PRO A 52 -14.79 -1.35 -5.04
C PRO A 52 -14.74 -0.32 -6.18
N GLY A 53 -15.17 0.92 -5.92
CA GLY A 53 -15.09 2.02 -6.88
C GLY A 53 -13.65 2.40 -7.20
N LEU A 54 -12.76 2.47 -6.21
CA LEU A 54 -11.34 2.71 -6.46
C LEU A 54 -10.70 1.59 -7.28
N LYS A 55 -11.01 0.32 -6.99
CA LYS A 55 -10.54 -0.81 -7.79
C LYS A 55 -11.02 -0.70 -9.24
N ARG A 56 -12.29 -0.38 -9.44
CA ARG A 56 -12.87 -0.14 -10.77
C ARG A 56 -12.18 1.02 -11.49
N LEU A 57 -11.92 2.12 -10.77
CA LEU A 57 -11.22 3.28 -11.34
C LEU A 57 -9.82 2.93 -11.86
N ILE A 58 -9.05 2.16 -11.09
CA ILE A 58 -7.72 1.69 -11.49
C ILE A 58 -7.84 0.76 -12.72
N THR A 59 -8.85 -0.11 -12.75
CA THR A 59 -9.09 -0.99 -13.92
C THR A 59 -9.37 -0.18 -15.17
N LEU A 60 -10.21 0.85 -15.12
CA LEU A 60 -10.50 1.75 -16.24
C LEU A 60 -9.23 2.49 -16.71
N ALA A 61 -8.41 2.96 -15.77
CA ALA A 61 -7.13 3.59 -16.08
C ALA A 61 -6.18 2.62 -16.81
N ARG A 62 -6.04 1.39 -16.32
CA ARG A 62 -5.21 0.33 -16.94
C ARG A 62 -5.71 -0.07 -18.31
N ALA A 63 -7.03 -0.11 -18.52
CA ALA A 63 -7.66 -0.38 -19.80
C ALA A 63 -7.59 0.82 -20.76
N ARG A 64 -7.07 1.99 -20.31
CA ARG A 64 -7.02 3.26 -21.07
C ARG A 64 -8.40 3.71 -21.58
N GLU A 65 -9.45 3.40 -20.83
CA GLU A 65 -10.83 3.82 -21.17
C GLU A 65 -11.09 5.29 -20.79
N VAL A 66 -10.17 5.88 -20.01
CA VAL A 66 -10.25 7.27 -19.57
C VAL A 66 -8.92 7.99 -19.76
N ASP A 67 -8.98 9.26 -20.15
CA ASP A 67 -7.82 10.12 -20.35
C ASP A 67 -7.41 10.80 -19.02
N ALA A 68 -8.39 11.01 -18.11
CA ALA A 68 -8.12 11.61 -16.81
C ALA A 68 -9.10 11.14 -15.72
N ILE A 69 -8.66 11.28 -14.49
CA ILE A 69 -9.43 11.05 -13.27
C ILE A 69 -9.58 12.39 -12.54
N VAL A 70 -10.82 12.72 -12.15
CA VAL A 70 -11.13 13.96 -11.45
C VAL A 70 -11.76 13.67 -10.10
N VAL A 71 -11.19 14.26 -9.05
CA VAL A 71 -11.69 14.16 -7.66
C VAL A 71 -11.84 15.55 -7.05
N VAL A 72 -12.58 15.69 -5.95
CA VAL A 72 -12.68 16.95 -5.22
C VAL A 72 -11.41 17.21 -4.42
N LYS A 73 -10.92 16.19 -3.69
CA LYS A 73 -9.74 16.28 -2.81
C LYS A 73 -8.93 14.99 -2.86
N LEU A 74 -7.63 15.10 -2.62
CA LEU A 74 -6.69 13.98 -2.55
C LEU A 74 -7.08 12.95 -1.50
N ASP A 75 -7.55 13.39 -0.32
CA ASP A 75 -7.96 12.52 0.77
C ASP A 75 -9.16 11.61 0.43
N ARG A 76 -9.91 11.95 -0.60
CA ARG A 76 -11.01 11.10 -1.09
C ARG A 76 -10.48 9.83 -1.77
N LEU A 77 -9.33 9.92 -2.43
CA LEU A 77 -8.72 8.80 -3.13
C LEU A 77 -7.59 8.15 -2.33
N PHE A 78 -6.75 8.94 -1.68
CA PHE A 78 -5.53 8.49 -1.05
C PHE A 78 -5.64 8.47 0.47
N ARG A 79 -4.92 7.54 1.14
CA ARG A 79 -4.89 7.37 2.60
C ARG A 79 -3.55 7.69 3.21
N SER A 80 -2.51 7.69 2.41
CA SER A 80 -1.15 7.97 2.84
C SER A 80 -0.36 8.59 1.69
N LEU A 81 0.72 9.27 2.01
CA LEU A 81 1.63 9.84 1.02
C LEU A 81 2.18 8.75 0.10
N LYS A 82 2.56 7.59 0.64
CA LYS A 82 3.03 6.45 -0.15
C LYS A 82 1.97 5.96 -1.16
N HIS A 83 0.71 5.86 -0.75
CA HIS A 83 -0.37 5.45 -1.64
C HIS A 83 -0.63 6.51 -2.72
N LEU A 84 -0.60 7.80 -2.36
CA LEU A 84 -0.69 8.92 -3.30
C LEU A 84 0.40 8.81 -4.38
N VAL A 85 1.66 8.81 -3.98
CA VAL A 85 2.80 8.82 -4.90
C VAL A 85 2.77 7.60 -5.82
N ASN A 86 2.60 6.39 -5.28
CA ASN A 86 2.57 5.16 -6.08
C ASN A 86 1.43 5.17 -7.10
N THR A 87 0.24 5.60 -6.70
CA THR A 87 -0.93 5.60 -7.61
C THR A 87 -0.80 6.69 -8.67
N LEU A 88 -0.29 7.88 -8.32
CA LEU A 88 -0.08 8.94 -9.30
C LEU A 88 1.04 8.58 -10.29
N SER A 89 2.12 7.93 -9.85
CA SER A 89 3.15 7.40 -10.74
C SER A 89 2.60 6.31 -11.68
N GLU A 90 1.70 5.44 -11.18
CA GLU A 90 1.02 4.46 -12.03
C GLU A 90 0.16 5.15 -13.09
N PHE A 91 -0.63 6.16 -12.72
CA PHE A 91 -1.45 6.91 -13.67
C PHE A 91 -0.58 7.62 -14.72
N GLU A 92 0.53 8.22 -14.31
CA GLU A 92 1.48 8.85 -15.23
C GLU A 92 2.07 7.86 -16.24
N ALA A 93 2.50 6.68 -15.77
CA ALA A 93 3.01 5.61 -16.63
C ALA A 93 1.96 5.09 -17.64
N LEU A 94 0.67 5.11 -17.24
CA LEU A 94 -0.46 4.75 -18.10
C LEU A 94 -0.88 5.89 -19.04
N GLY A 95 -0.34 7.10 -18.88
CA GLY A 95 -0.72 8.31 -19.61
C GLY A 95 -2.04 8.93 -19.15
N VAL A 96 -2.59 8.46 -18.02
CA VAL A 96 -3.84 8.96 -17.44
C VAL A 96 -3.54 10.18 -16.56
N LYS A 97 -4.21 11.30 -16.79
CA LYS A 97 -4.05 12.54 -16.01
C LYS A 97 -4.86 12.45 -14.72
N PHE A 98 -4.44 13.21 -13.71
CA PHE A 98 -5.15 13.28 -12.43
C PHE A 98 -5.39 14.73 -12.03
N ILE A 99 -6.59 15.03 -11.53
CA ILE A 99 -7.00 16.37 -11.16
C ILE A 99 -7.74 16.32 -9.82
N ALA A 100 -7.29 17.09 -8.84
CA ALA A 100 -7.97 17.32 -7.56
C ALA A 100 -8.40 18.80 -7.50
N THR A 101 -9.71 19.04 -7.63
CA THR A 101 -10.24 20.38 -7.90
C THR A 101 -10.03 21.36 -6.75
N ARG A 102 -10.20 20.95 -5.49
CA ARG A 102 -10.00 21.81 -4.31
C ARG A 102 -8.55 21.93 -3.88
N ASP A 103 -7.75 20.88 -4.08
CA ASP A 103 -6.34 20.88 -3.72
C ASP A 103 -5.49 21.56 -4.81
N GLN A 104 -6.13 22.07 -5.88
CA GLN A 104 -5.49 22.74 -7.02
C GLN A 104 -4.35 21.91 -7.65
N LEU A 105 -4.42 20.58 -7.52
CA LEU A 105 -3.50 19.66 -8.14
C LEU A 105 -4.03 19.24 -9.52
N ASP A 106 -3.31 19.62 -10.57
CA ASP A 106 -3.67 19.32 -11.96
C ASP A 106 -2.44 18.76 -12.68
N LEU A 107 -2.38 17.44 -12.87
CA LEU A 107 -1.26 16.77 -13.56
C LEU A 107 -1.29 16.98 -15.09
N THR A 108 -2.26 17.70 -15.61
CA THR A 108 -2.19 18.17 -17.01
C THR A 108 -1.17 19.30 -17.16
N THR A 109 -0.82 19.97 -16.05
CA THR A 109 0.12 21.11 -16.01
C THR A 109 1.54 20.68 -15.62
N PRO A 110 2.59 21.39 -16.08
CA PRO A 110 3.96 21.15 -15.66
C PRO A 110 4.14 21.30 -14.13
N ALA A 111 3.51 22.32 -13.53
CA ALA A 111 3.58 22.57 -12.09
C ALA A 111 3.01 21.41 -11.26
N GLY A 112 1.87 20.84 -11.68
CA GLY A 112 1.28 19.67 -11.01
C GLY A 112 2.19 18.44 -11.08
N ARG A 113 2.82 18.18 -12.21
CA ARG A 113 3.79 17.10 -12.36
C ARG A 113 5.02 17.30 -11.47
N MET A 114 5.58 18.51 -11.45
CA MET A 114 6.70 18.86 -10.57
C MET A 114 6.34 18.63 -9.09
N PHE A 115 5.14 19.00 -8.68
CA PHE A 115 4.68 18.79 -7.30
C PHE A 115 4.67 17.31 -6.92
N VAL A 116 4.20 16.43 -7.81
CA VAL A 116 4.20 14.97 -7.55
C VAL A 116 5.61 14.40 -7.48
N GLN A 117 6.55 14.90 -8.31
CA GLN A 117 7.96 14.50 -8.24
C GLN A 117 8.59 14.88 -6.89
N ILE A 118 8.30 16.10 -6.38
CA ILE A 118 8.77 16.54 -5.05
C ILE A 118 8.19 15.62 -3.95
N LEU A 119 6.90 15.31 -4.00
CA LEU A 119 6.29 14.38 -3.06
C LEU A 119 6.89 12.98 -3.13
N GLY A 120 7.25 12.51 -4.32
CA GLY A 120 7.95 11.25 -4.55
C GLY A 120 9.30 11.21 -3.84
N SER A 121 10.12 12.24 -4.08
CA SER A 121 11.43 12.37 -3.43
C SER A 121 11.32 12.47 -1.90
N LEU A 122 10.31 13.17 -1.38
CA LEU A 122 10.07 13.23 0.06
C LEU A 122 9.68 11.86 0.64
N ALA A 123 8.85 11.10 -0.05
CA ALA A 123 8.46 9.76 0.38
C ALA A 123 9.63 8.76 0.36
N GLU A 124 10.58 8.91 -0.56
CA GLU A 124 11.82 8.14 -0.59
C GLU A 124 12.74 8.52 0.57
N PHE A 125 12.93 9.81 0.80
CA PHE A 125 13.71 10.32 1.92
C PHE A 125 13.17 9.83 3.29
N GLU A 126 11.86 9.90 3.51
CA GLU A 126 11.25 9.34 4.74
C GLU A 126 11.52 7.83 4.88
N ARG A 127 11.49 7.07 3.78
CA ARG A 127 11.78 5.64 3.79
C ARG A 127 13.24 5.37 4.19
N GLU A 128 14.18 6.17 3.68
CA GLU A 128 15.58 6.04 4.01
C GLU A 128 15.86 6.36 5.48
N LEU A 129 15.27 7.42 6.01
CA LEU A 129 15.37 7.75 7.44
C LEU A 129 14.83 6.63 8.34
N ILE A 130 13.72 6.00 7.96
CA ILE A 130 13.18 4.85 8.71
C ILE A 130 14.17 3.68 8.64
N ARG A 131 14.74 3.41 7.47
CA ARG A 131 15.73 2.33 7.29
C ARG A 131 16.97 2.55 8.16
N GLU A 132 17.52 3.76 8.17
CA GLU A 132 18.64 4.12 9.04
C GLU A 132 18.33 3.88 10.53
N ARG A 133 17.17 4.36 10.99
CA ARG A 133 16.74 4.15 12.39
C ARG A 133 16.63 2.67 12.75
N VAL A 134 16.10 1.86 11.83
CA VAL A 134 15.99 0.40 12.03
C VAL A 134 17.37 -0.23 12.11
N ILE A 135 18.31 0.14 11.23
CA ILE A 135 19.69 -0.37 11.23
C ILE A 135 20.38 -0.01 12.57
N LEU A 136 20.33 1.25 12.96
CA LEU A 136 20.91 1.72 14.24
C LEU A 136 20.28 0.98 15.45
N GLY A 137 18.97 0.76 15.42
CA GLY A 137 18.27 0.00 16.44
C GLY A 137 18.71 -1.47 16.51
N LEU A 138 18.94 -2.11 15.36
CA LEU A 138 19.45 -3.48 15.28
C LEU A 138 20.90 -3.57 15.78
N GLU A 139 21.76 -2.63 15.43
CA GLU A 139 23.13 -2.55 15.89
C GLU A 139 23.20 -2.37 17.40
N HIS A 140 22.39 -1.47 17.96
CA HIS A 140 22.28 -1.27 19.40
C HIS A 140 21.75 -2.51 20.13
N ALA A 141 20.74 -3.21 19.57
CA ALA A 141 20.27 -4.47 20.13
C ALA A 141 21.37 -5.54 20.12
N LYS A 142 22.13 -5.61 19.02
CA LYS A 142 23.25 -6.54 18.85
C LYS A 142 24.39 -6.25 19.84
N SER A 143 24.74 -4.98 20.05
CA SER A 143 25.75 -4.58 21.04
C SER A 143 25.38 -4.93 22.48
N ARG A 144 24.09 -4.98 22.81
CA ARG A 144 23.53 -5.46 24.06
C ARG A 144 23.46 -6.98 24.21
N GLY A 145 23.96 -7.73 23.21
CA GLY A 145 23.91 -9.20 23.21
C GLY A 145 22.55 -9.79 22.84
N THR A 146 21.59 -8.96 22.38
CA THR A 146 20.29 -9.46 21.94
C THR A 146 20.46 -10.29 20.67
N ARG A 147 20.06 -11.55 20.71
CA ARG A 147 20.06 -12.41 19.54
C ARG A 147 18.97 -12.01 18.58
N LEU A 148 19.36 -11.52 17.42
CA LEU A 148 18.42 -11.12 16.36
C LEU A 148 17.95 -12.34 15.55
N GLY A 149 16.76 -12.23 15.00
CA GLY A 149 16.13 -13.24 14.14
C GLY A 149 15.10 -14.10 14.88
N ARG A 150 14.57 -15.10 14.18
CA ARG A 150 13.55 -15.99 14.75
C ARG A 150 14.17 -16.86 15.87
N PRO A 151 13.56 -16.90 17.07
CA PRO A 151 14.02 -17.78 18.13
C PRO A 151 14.07 -19.23 17.65
N LYS A 152 15.12 -19.96 18.08
CA LYS A 152 15.16 -21.40 17.86
C LYS A 152 14.07 -22.07 18.70
N THR A 153 13.07 -22.65 18.08
CA THR A 153 11.99 -23.39 18.76
C THR A 153 12.35 -24.85 19.02
N ARG A 154 13.45 -25.34 18.43
CA ARG A 154 13.93 -26.71 18.59
C ARG A 154 14.95 -26.80 19.71
N ASP A 155 14.88 -27.90 20.44
CA ASP A 155 15.85 -28.25 21.47
C ASP A 155 16.96 -29.13 20.86
N ASP A 156 18.07 -28.49 20.46
CA ASP A 156 19.18 -29.18 19.82
C ASP A 156 19.83 -30.21 20.78
N GLN A 157 19.82 -29.95 22.09
CA GLN A 157 20.38 -30.87 23.10
C GLN A 157 19.56 -32.14 23.22
N LYS A 158 18.22 -32.02 23.22
CA LYS A 158 17.34 -33.20 23.21
C LYS A 158 17.51 -34.04 21.96
N ILE A 159 17.65 -33.41 20.80
CA ILE A 159 17.90 -34.11 19.54
C ILE A 159 19.22 -34.89 19.62
N LYS A 160 20.31 -34.24 20.05
CA LYS A 160 21.63 -34.88 20.21
C LYS A 160 21.58 -36.04 21.21
N LYS A 161 20.87 -35.90 22.36
CA LYS A 161 20.70 -36.97 23.35
C LYS A 161 19.94 -38.16 22.80
N LEU A 162 18.82 -37.95 22.08
CA LEU A 162 18.06 -39.03 21.48
C LEU A 162 18.86 -39.77 20.41
N ARG A 163 19.68 -39.03 19.63
CA ARG A 163 20.57 -39.66 18.64
C ARG A 163 21.64 -40.51 19.29
N LYS A 164 22.24 -40.03 20.39
CA LYS A 164 23.24 -40.80 21.17
C LYS A 164 22.64 -42.08 21.78
N ASN A 165 21.35 -42.05 22.09
CA ASN A 165 20.60 -43.22 22.57
C ASN A 165 20.20 -44.17 21.42
N GLY A 166 20.71 -44.01 20.21
CA GLY A 166 20.53 -44.92 19.09
C GLY A 166 19.27 -44.69 18.25
N LEU A 167 18.44 -43.68 18.54
CA LEU A 167 17.21 -43.43 17.77
C LEU A 167 17.56 -42.97 16.32
N THR A 168 16.77 -43.46 15.37
CA THR A 168 16.85 -43.04 13.97
C THR A 168 16.27 -41.64 13.79
N TYR A 169 16.61 -40.95 12.71
CA TYR A 169 16.06 -39.62 12.39
C TYR A 169 14.54 -39.61 12.35
N ALA A 170 13.92 -40.65 11.80
CA ALA A 170 12.46 -40.77 11.73
C ALA A 170 11.83 -40.89 13.10
N GLN A 171 12.46 -41.64 14.01
CA GLN A 171 11.99 -41.80 15.39
C GLN A 171 12.11 -40.47 16.17
N ILE A 172 13.25 -39.73 15.99
CA ILE A 172 13.45 -38.42 16.63
C ILE A 172 12.39 -37.42 16.15
N GLN A 173 12.10 -37.42 14.85
CA GLN A 173 11.04 -36.58 14.26
C GLN A 173 9.69 -36.87 14.91
N LYS A 174 9.31 -38.14 15.02
CA LYS A 174 8.04 -38.54 15.58
C LYS A 174 7.95 -38.21 17.07
N THR A 175 9.05 -38.38 17.83
CA THR A 175 9.08 -38.15 19.27
C THR A 175 9.02 -36.66 19.63
N LEU A 176 9.67 -35.80 18.85
CA LEU A 176 9.79 -34.36 19.16
C LEU A 176 8.90 -33.46 18.29
N GLY A 177 8.18 -34.01 17.33
CA GLY A 177 7.32 -33.24 16.41
C GLY A 177 8.10 -32.27 15.52
N VAL A 178 9.39 -32.57 15.20
CA VAL A 178 10.25 -31.69 14.41
C VAL A 178 10.45 -32.19 12.99
N SER A 179 10.76 -31.31 12.06
CA SER A 179 11.05 -31.71 10.67
C SER A 179 12.39 -32.41 10.53
N LYS A 180 12.56 -33.24 9.48
CA LYS A 180 13.85 -33.89 9.15
C LYS A 180 14.99 -32.90 9.06
N GLY A 181 14.78 -31.76 8.38
CA GLY A 181 15.80 -30.70 8.27
C GLY A 181 16.16 -30.04 9.62
N ALA A 182 15.24 -30.08 10.61
CA ALA A 182 15.55 -29.61 11.95
C ALA A 182 16.46 -30.61 12.69
N VAL A 183 16.23 -31.92 12.54
CA VAL A 183 17.09 -32.97 13.11
C VAL A 183 18.48 -32.93 12.49
N CYS A 184 18.61 -32.85 11.18
CA CYS A 184 19.92 -32.73 10.49
C CYS A 184 20.68 -31.52 11.02
N ARG A 185 20.11 -30.32 10.94
CA ARG A 185 20.78 -29.08 11.41
C ARG A 185 21.16 -29.07 12.90
N ALA A 186 20.50 -29.88 13.74
CA ALA A 186 20.86 -30.01 15.13
C ALA A 186 22.04 -30.96 15.35
N LEU A 187 22.28 -31.90 14.44
CA LEU A 187 23.35 -32.90 14.52
C LEU A 187 24.62 -32.44 13.79
N ASP A 188 24.48 -31.63 12.72
CA ASP A 188 25.58 -31.11 11.88
C ASP A 188 26.27 -29.87 12.48
N GLY A 189 25.69 -29.24 13.47
CA GLY A 189 26.22 -28.08 14.23
C GLY A 189 26.44 -28.40 15.70
#